data_5f534afeeaa1a42f43aa770b7c9eddb2
#
_entry.id   5f534afeeaa1a42f43aa770b7c9eddb2
#
_cell.length_a   1.000
_cell.length_b   1.000
_cell.length_c   1.000
_cell.angle_alpha   90.00
_cell.angle_beta   90.00
_cell.angle_gamma   90.00
#
_symmetry.space_group_name_H-M   'P 1'
#
loop_
_entity.id
_entity.type
_entity.pdbx_description
1 polymer ?
#
loop_
_entity_poly.entity_id
_entity_poly.type
_entity_poly.pdbx_seq_one_letter_code
_entity_poly.pdbx_strand_id
1 'polypeptide(L)'
;MTRAALIAAAAFLAGAAAVAIPNQMGFTQLVAVVVAVIAAAAATGLAVRQSMEERMRRQVEDARRGLVAAASHDLRTPLASLRLLVEAVDDGVAGEDRDRYLGEIRTHVAVLSDLIDDLFELSRIEAGDISWTMRRVELGDLIGDTVAAFRTSAEERGVRLSADLPAGEVVAEADAEKVQRVLYNLIQNAIRHTPADGSVTVRAKGGPSGVEVEVADSGEGIPAAQSERVFEAFYRGDSARDGDGAGLGLAISRAIVEAHGGRIWLEDGAPGTVVRFTLPA
;
A
#
# COMPACT_ATOMS: atom_id res chain seq x y z
N MET A 1 -5.01 -26.24 -1.66
CA MET A 1 -4.89 -27.54 -0.95
C MET A 1 -3.75 -27.44 0.04
N THR A 2 -4.02 -27.63 1.32
CA THR A 2 -3.03 -27.51 2.40
C THR A 2 -2.01 -28.65 2.34
N ARG A 3 -0.77 -28.44 2.83
CA ARG A 3 0.26 -29.49 3.00
C ARG A 3 -0.29 -30.76 3.65
N ALA A 4 -1.25 -30.62 4.55
CA ALA A 4 -1.94 -31.70 5.22
C ALA A 4 -2.74 -32.63 4.25
N ALA A 5 -3.39 -32.08 3.22
CA ALA A 5 -4.14 -32.85 2.24
C ALA A 5 -3.21 -33.68 1.32
N LEU A 6 -2.02 -33.13 0.99
CA LEU A 6 -1.01 -33.87 0.21
C LEU A 6 -0.37 -35.01 1.01
N ILE A 7 -0.07 -34.77 2.27
CA ILE A 7 0.46 -35.79 3.20
C ILE A 7 -0.60 -36.89 3.43
N ALA A 8 -1.86 -36.48 3.62
CA ALA A 8 -2.96 -37.42 3.79
C ALA A 8 -3.21 -38.28 2.53
N ALA A 9 -3.15 -37.68 1.33
CA ALA A 9 -3.28 -38.39 0.06
C ALA A 9 -2.10 -39.36 -0.17
N ALA A 10 -0.87 -38.94 0.13
CA ALA A 10 0.31 -39.79 0.06
C ALA A 10 0.25 -40.95 1.08
N ALA A 11 -0.18 -40.68 2.31
CA ALA A 11 -0.38 -41.72 3.34
C ALA A 11 -1.51 -42.70 2.99
N PHE A 12 -2.61 -42.19 2.41
CA PHE A 12 -3.73 -43.04 1.94
C PHE A 12 -3.31 -43.93 0.76
N LEU A 13 -2.56 -43.40 -0.21
CA LEU A 13 -2.03 -44.19 -1.33
C LEU A 13 -0.99 -45.21 -0.88
N ALA A 14 -0.12 -44.89 0.07
CA ALA A 14 0.83 -45.82 0.66
C ALA A 14 0.13 -46.92 1.48
N GLY A 15 -0.92 -46.56 2.24
CA GLY A 15 -1.75 -47.51 2.99
C GLY A 15 -2.55 -48.43 2.07
N ALA A 16 -3.17 -47.89 1.01
CA ALA A 16 -3.92 -48.66 0.02
C ALA A 16 -3.01 -49.64 -0.77
N ALA A 17 -1.79 -49.18 -1.12
CA ALA A 17 -0.78 -50.03 -1.74
C ALA A 17 -0.33 -51.19 -0.80
N ALA A 18 -0.16 -50.89 0.49
CA ALA A 18 0.22 -51.90 1.49
C ALA A 18 -0.85 -52.98 1.74
N VAL A 19 -2.15 -52.63 1.62
CA VAL A 19 -3.28 -53.56 1.82
C VAL A 19 -3.58 -54.37 0.55
N ALA A 20 -3.28 -53.82 -0.64
CA ALA A 20 -3.56 -54.48 -1.93
C ALA A 20 -2.43 -55.40 -2.44
N ILE A 21 -1.30 -55.49 -1.74
CA ILE A 21 -0.17 -56.35 -2.16
C ILE A 21 -0.51 -57.81 -1.81
N PRO A 22 -0.85 -58.68 -2.80
CA PRO A 22 -0.97 -60.11 -2.55
C PRO A 22 0.40 -60.61 -2.10
N ASN A 23 0.39 -61.60 -1.20
CA ASN A 23 1.57 -62.19 -0.54
C ASN A 23 2.58 -62.88 -1.50
N GLN A 24 2.52 -62.62 -2.82
CA GLN A 24 3.37 -63.20 -3.87
C GLN A 24 4.08 -62.14 -4.76
N MET A 25 4.04 -60.86 -4.43
CA MET A 25 4.79 -59.87 -5.19
C MET A 25 6.30 -60.00 -4.93
N GLY A 26 7.06 -60.22 -5.99
CA GLY A 26 8.52 -60.24 -5.92
C GLY A 26 9.10 -58.85 -5.61
N PHE A 27 10.29 -58.80 -5.02
CA PHE A 27 11.01 -57.58 -4.63
C PHE A 27 11.05 -56.49 -5.73
N THR A 28 11.22 -56.91 -7.00
CA THR A 28 11.26 -56.02 -8.16
C THR A 28 9.93 -55.27 -8.43
N GLN A 29 8.79 -55.93 -8.17
CA GLN A 29 7.46 -55.34 -8.33
C GLN A 29 7.17 -54.34 -7.21
N LEU A 30 7.61 -54.60 -5.99
CA LEU A 30 7.49 -53.67 -4.87
C LEU A 30 8.29 -52.40 -5.14
N VAL A 31 9.53 -52.51 -5.61
CA VAL A 31 10.39 -51.36 -5.98
C VAL A 31 9.73 -50.53 -7.09
N ALA A 32 9.17 -51.19 -8.12
CA ALA A 32 8.49 -50.48 -9.21
C ALA A 32 7.27 -49.67 -8.73
N VAL A 33 6.46 -50.20 -7.81
CA VAL A 33 5.31 -49.48 -7.23
C VAL A 33 5.79 -48.30 -6.40
N VAL A 34 6.81 -48.46 -5.57
CA VAL A 34 7.35 -47.35 -4.77
C VAL A 34 7.89 -46.23 -5.65
N VAL A 35 8.66 -46.60 -6.71
CA VAL A 35 9.18 -45.62 -7.67
C VAL A 35 8.04 -44.89 -8.40
N ALA A 36 6.98 -45.61 -8.82
CA ALA A 36 5.82 -44.99 -9.46
C ALA A 36 5.07 -44.03 -8.53
N VAL A 37 4.90 -44.37 -7.26
CA VAL A 37 4.27 -43.49 -6.26
C VAL A 37 5.12 -42.21 -6.02
N ILE A 38 6.42 -42.36 -5.89
CA ILE A 38 7.33 -41.23 -5.73
C ILE A 38 7.30 -40.33 -6.97
N ALA A 39 7.34 -40.91 -8.17
CA ALA A 39 7.25 -40.14 -9.43
C ALA A 39 5.92 -39.41 -9.57
N ALA A 40 4.80 -40.03 -9.22
CA ALA A 40 3.48 -39.42 -9.23
C ALA A 40 3.37 -38.27 -8.21
N ALA A 41 3.90 -38.46 -6.99
CA ALA A 41 3.94 -37.40 -5.98
C ALA A 41 4.81 -36.19 -6.42
N ALA A 42 5.97 -36.46 -7.03
CA ALA A 42 6.85 -35.44 -7.57
C ALA A 42 6.19 -34.68 -8.73
N ALA A 43 5.55 -35.36 -9.67
CA ALA A 43 4.81 -34.78 -10.78
C ALA A 43 3.65 -33.89 -10.29
N THR A 44 2.89 -34.38 -9.29
CA THR A 44 1.80 -33.58 -8.67
C THR A 44 2.34 -32.35 -7.96
N GLY A 45 3.46 -32.47 -7.23
CA GLY A 45 4.12 -31.35 -6.56
C GLY A 45 4.59 -30.29 -7.58
N LEU A 46 5.17 -30.71 -8.69
CA LEU A 46 5.62 -29.84 -9.76
C LEU A 46 4.44 -29.11 -10.45
N ALA A 47 3.36 -29.84 -10.75
CA ALA A 47 2.15 -29.29 -11.36
C ALA A 47 1.47 -28.24 -10.45
N VAL A 48 1.41 -28.52 -9.12
CA VAL A 48 0.88 -27.56 -8.14
C VAL A 48 1.76 -26.30 -8.10
N ARG A 49 3.09 -26.47 -8.10
CA ARG A 49 4.02 -25.34 -8.10
C ARG A 49 3.87 -24.50 -9.36
N GLN A 50 3.83 -25.11 -10.54
CA GLN A 50 3.61 -24.41 -11.80
C GLN A 50 2.27 -23.66 -11.83
N SER A 51 1.19 -24.30 -11.37
CA SER A 51 -0.13 -23.65 -11.30
C SER A 51 -0.17 -22.48 -10.31
N MET A 52 0.60 -22.53 -9.21
CA MET A 52 0.75 -21.41 -8.29
C MET A 52 1.55 -20.26 -8.91
N GLU A 53 2.65 -20.55 -9.60
CA GLU A 53 3.46 -19.57 -10.30
C GLU A 53 2.66 -18.85 -11.42
N GLU A 54 1.87 -19.61 -12.18
CA GLU A 54 0.99 -19.04 -13.21
C GLU A 54 -0.12 -18.16 -12.63
N ARG A 55 -0.72 -18.57 -11.52
CA ARG A 55 -1.74 -17.76 -10.82
C ARG A 55 -1.13 -16.46 -10.31
N MET A 56 0.04 -16.55 -9.69
CA MET A 56 0.75 -15.38 -9.19
C MET A 56 1.07 -14.40 -10.33
N ARG A 57 1.60 -14.91 -11.46
CA ARG A 57 1.88 -14.09 -12.65
C ARG A 57 0.62 -13.41 -13.20
N ARG A 58 -0.51 -14.14 -13.29
CA ARG A 58 -1.78 -13.58 -13.74
C ARG A 58 -2.29 -12.50 -12.79
N GLN A 59 -2.21 -12.72 -11.48
CA GLN A 59 -2.61 -11.73 -10.48
C GLN A 59 -1.79 -10.44 -10.61
N VAL A 60 -0.47 -10.54 -10.77
CA VAL A 60 0.40 -9.38 -10.99
C VAL A 60 0.06 -8.66 -12.30
N GLU A 61 -0.20 -9.41 -13.37
CA GLU A 61 -0.55 -8.82 -14.65
C GLU A 61 -1.92 -8.15 -14.66
N ASP A 62 -2.91 -8.74 -13.99
CA ASP A 62 -4.25 -8.16 -13.84
C ASP A 62 -4.22 -6.93 -12.94
N ALA A 63 -3.45 -6.95 -11.84
CA ALA A 63 -3.22 -5.78 -10.99
C ALA A 63 -2.56 -4.64 -11.79
N ARG A 64 -1.53 -4.94 -12.59
CA ARG A 64 -0.86 -3.96 -13.44
C ARG A 64 -1.80 -3.36 -14.50
N ARG A 65 -2.65 -4.17 -15.12
CA ARG A 65 -3.66 -3.68 -16.07
C ARG A 65 -4.69 -2.79 -15.39
N GLY A 66 -5.16 -3.16 -14.21
CA GLY A 66 -6.05 -2.36 -13.38
C GLY A 66 -5.44 -1.00 -13.04
N LEU A 67 -4.17 -0.99 -12.62
CA LEU A 67 -3.41 0.21 -12.30
C LEU A 67 -3.29 1.16 -13.51
N VAL A 68 -2.95 0.64 -14.71
CA VAL A 68 -2.87 1.45 -15.93
C VAL A 68 -4.23 1.99 -16.35
N ALA A 69 -5.30 1.21 -16.21
CA ALA A 69 -6.65 1.66 -16.54
C ALA A 69 -7.14 2.77 -15.60
N ALA A 70 -6.93 2.62 -14.30
CA ALA A 70 -7.26 3.61 -13.27
C ALA A 70 -6.43 4.90 -13.45
N ALA A 71 -5.13 4.77 -13.65
CA ALA A 71 -4.24 5.91 -13.95
C ALA A 71 -4.71 6.68 -15.18
N SER A 72 -5.10 5.98 -16.26
CA SER A 72 -5.58 6.61 -17.47
C SER A 72 -6.89 7.37 -17.27
N HIS A 73 -7.75 6.89 -16.38
CA HIS A 73 -8.99 7.58 -16.01
C HIS A 73 -8.70 8.84 -15.22
N ASP A 74 -7.85 8.75 -14.19
CA ASP A 74 -7.58 9.86 -13.29
C ASP A 74 -6.65 10.94 -13.87
N LEU A 75 -5.85 10.59 -14.87
CA LEU A 75 -5.12 11.55 -15.70
C LEU A 75 -6.04 12.31 -16.66
N ARG A 76 -7.12 11.69 -17.15
CA ARG A 76 -8.00 12.30 -18.15
C ARG A 76 -8.78 13.50 -17.59
N THR A 77 -9.22 13.44 -16.34
CA THR A 77 -10.02 14.51 -15.72
C THR A 77 -9.25 15.82 -15.60
N PRO A 78 -8.07 15.89 -14.94
CA PRO A 78 -7.30 17.13 -14.87
C PRO A 78 -6.80 17.59 -16.26
N LEU A 79 -6.51 16.67 -17.17
CA LEU A 79 -6.12 17.01 -18.53
C LEU A 79 -7.27 17.68 -19.32
N ALA A 80 -8.50 17.21 -19.15
CA ALA A 80 -9.67 17.83 -19.76
C ALA A 80 -9.92 19.24 -19.20
N SER A 81 -9.82 19.42 -17.87
CA SER A 81 -9.93 20.72 -17.22
C SER A 81 -8.84 21.67 -17.69
N LEU A 82 -7.60 21.19 -17.75
CA LEU A 82 -6.45 21.98 -18.22
C LEU A 82 -6.68 22.45 -19.69
N ARG A 83 -7.18 21.58 -20.54
CA ARG A 83 -7.50 21.93 -21.92
C ARG A 83 -8.54 23.04 -22.01
N LEU A 84 -9.62 22.97 -21.24
CA LEU A 84 -10.68 24.00 -21.21
C LEU A 84 -10.13 25.35 -20.71
N LEU A 85 -9.26 25.33 -19.70
CA LEU A 85 -8.62 26.55 -19.16
C LEU A 85 -7.70 27.19 -20.20
N VAL A 86 -6.93 26.40 -20.95
CA VAL A 86 -6.07 26.88 -22.03
C VAL A 86 -6.91 27.47 -23.17
N GLU A 87 -7.95 26.78 -23.63
CA GLU A 87 -8.88 27.27 -24.65
C GLU A 87 -9.51 28.61 -24.22
N ALA A 88 -9.95 28.74 -22.95
CA ALA A 88 -10.51 30.00 -22.43
C ALA A 88 -9.50 31.16 -22.42
N VAL A 89 -8.22 30.88 -22.18
CA VAL A 89 -7.15 31.90 -22.27
C VAL A 89 -6.85 32.28 -23.71
N ASP A 90 -6.78 31.32 -24.64
CA ASP A 90 -6.47 31.54 -26.05
C ASP A 90 -7.61 32.29 -26.78
N ASP A 91 -8.88 31.95 -26.49
CA ASP A 91 -10.05 32.60 -27.07
C ASP A 91 -10.33 34.00 -26.49
N GLY A 92 -9.52 34.44 -25.52
CA GLY A 92 -9.71 35.73 -24.86
C GLY A 92 -10.91 35.78 -23.90
N VAL A 93 -11.59 34.68 -23.66
CA VAL A 93 -12.73 34.57 -22.73
C VAL A 93 -12.29 34.86 -21.30
N ALA A 94 -11.04 34.56 -20.96
CA ALA A 94 -10.47 34.79 -19.64
C ALA A 94 -10.44 36.28 -19.26
N GLY A 95 -10.38 37.22 -20.23
CA GLY A 95 -10.44 38.67 -19.98
C GLY A 95 -9.54 39.14 -18.83
N GLU A 96 -10.12 39.86 -17.84
CA GLU A 96 -9.43 40.31 -16.65
C GLU A 96 -9.04 39.19 -15.69
N ASP A 97 -9.67 38.02 -15.79
CA ASP A 97 -9.39 36.85 -14.95
C ASP A 97 -8.21 35.98 -15.45
N ARG A 98 -7.48 36.42 -16.46
CA ARG A 98 -6.40 35.65 -17.10
C ARG A 98 -5.39 35.10 -16.10
N ASP A 99 -4.99 35.90 -15.10
CA ASP A 99 -4.02 35.45 -14.10
C ASP A 99 -4.58 34.34 -13.19
N ARG A 100 -5.88 34.37 -12.91
CA ARG A 100 -6.58 33.29 -12.19
C ARG A 100 -6.55 32.00 -12.99
N TYR A 101 -6.90 32.04 -14.30
CA TYR A 101 -6.84 30.87 -15.18
C TYR A 101 -5.43 30.31 -15.30
N LEU A 102 -4.40 31.15 -15.41
CA LEU A 102 -3.01 30.72 -15.41
C LEU A 102 -2.60 30.07 -14.09
N GLY A 103 -3.11 30.56 -12.96
CA GLY A 103 -2.93 29.95 -11.64
C GLY A 103 -3.55 28.56 -11.56
N GLU A 104 -4.78 28.40 -12.04
CA GLU A 104 -5.47 27.12 -12.10
C GLU A 104 -4.75 26.13 -13.02
N ILE A 105 -4.26 26.57 -14.19
CA ILE A 105 -3.44 25.74 -15.08
C ILE A 105 -2.19 25.23 -14.37
N ARG A 106 -1.45 26.10 -13.65
CA ARG A 106 -0.26 25.69 -12.90
C ARG A 106 -0.61 24.63 -11.82
N THR A 107 -1.72 24.80 -11.14
CA THR A 107 -2.22 23.85 -10.15
C THR A 107 -2.50 22.49 -10.78
N HIS A 108 -3.20 22.45 -11.91
CA HIS A 108 -3.48 21.19 -12.61
C HIS A 108 -2.21 20.50 -13.14
N VAL A 109 -1.23 21.28 -13.62
CA VAL A 109 0.06 20.72 -14.05
C VAL A 109 0.81 20.11 -12.87
N ALA A 110 0.83 20.78 -11.71
CA ALA A 110 1.47 20.25 -10.51
C ALA A 110 0.81 18.92 -10.05
N VAL A 111 -0.54 18.88 -9.99
CA VAL A 111 -1.28 17.66 -9.65
C VAL A 111 -0.99 16.51 -10.62
N LEU A 112 -0.90 16.80 -11.93
CA LEU A 112 -0.55 15.78 -12.92
C LEU A 112 0.88 15.27 -12.75
N SER A 113 1.83 16.16 -12.44
CA SER A 113 3.23 15.78 -12.18
C SER A 113 3.33 14.88 -10.95
N ASP A 114 2.70 15.26 -9.84
CA ASP A 114 2.67 14.48 -8.61
C ASP A 114 2.07 13.08 -8.85
N LEU A 115 0.99 13.00 -9.63
CA LEU A 115 0.33 11.73 -9.95
C LEU A 115 1.22 10.81 -10.80
N ILE A 116 1.96 11.37 -11.76
CA ILE A 116 2.91 10.63 -12.58
C ILE A 116 4.06 10.11 -11.71
N ASP A 117 4.62 10.95 -10.84
CA ASP A 117 5.72 10.59 -9.95
C ASP A 117 5.27 9.49 -8.96
N ASP A 118 4.08 9.61 -8.40
CA ASP A 118 3.45 8.61 -7.54
C ASP A 118 3.30 7.25 -8.26
N LEU A 119 2.83 7.26 -9.50
CA LEU A 119 2.63 6.06 -10.30
C LEU A 119 3.97 5.38 -10.62
N PHE A 120 4.99 6.17 -11.00
CA PHE A 120 6.33 5.63 -11.26
C PHE A 120 6.95 5.05 -9.99
N GLU A 121 6.80 5.72 -8.84
CA GLU A 121 7.33 5.20 -7.59
C GLU A 121 6.66 3.89 -7.20
N LEU A 122 5.31 3.83 -7.22
CA LEU A 122 4.57 2.61 -6.92
C LEU A 122 4.99 1.47 -7.84
N SER A 123 5.08 1.73 -9.16
CA SER A 123 5.52 0.73 -10.14
C SER A 123 6.93 0.20 -9.88
N ARG A 124 7.87 1.06 -9.45
CA ARG A 124 9.24 0.65 -9.10
C ARG A 124 9.31 -0.16 -7.82
N ILE A 125 8.50 0.21 -6.82
CA ILE A 125 8.42 -0.56 -5.55
C ILE A 125 7.88 -1.96 -5.84
N GLU A 126 6.77 -2.07 -6.58
CA GLU A 126 6.15 -3.36 -6.92
C GLU A 126 7.05 -4.25 -7.80
N ALA A 127 7.85 -3.64 -8.68
CA ALA A 127 8.84 -4.36 -9.49
C ALA A 127 10.07 -4.80 -8.70
N GLY A 128 10.25 -4.33 -7.45
CA GLY A 128 11.47 -4.53 -6.67
C GLY A 128 12.69 -3.78 -7.25
N ASP A 129 12.46 -2.76 -8.07
CA ASP A 129 13.50 -1.98 -8.79
C ASP A 129 13.83 -0.67 -8.04
N ILE A 130 13.86 -0.75 -6.71
CA ILE A 130 14.29 0.37 -5.85
C ILE A 130 15.49 -0.05 -5.02
N SER A 131 16.53 0.78 -5.06
CA SER A 131 17.65 0.68 -4.12
C SER A 131 17.30 1.44 -2.85
N TRP A 132 17.04 0.71 -1.77
CA TRP A 132 16.73 1.27 -0.45
C TRP A 132 18.01 1.70 0.26
N THR A 133 18.02 2.91 0.81
CA THR A 133 19.14 3.41 1.65
C THR A 133 18.81 3.16 3.11
N MET A 134 18.84 1.87 3.49
CA MET A 134 18.56 1.45 4.86
C MET A 134 19.64 1.95 5.81
N ARG A 135 19.24 2.64 6.87
CA ARG A 135 20.11 3.15 7.92
C ARG A 135 19.34 3.28 9.23
N ARG A 136 20.08 3.42 10.30
CA ARG A 136 19.49 3.73 11.59
C ARG A 136 18.94 5.17 11.58
N VAL A 137 17.63 5.31 11.77
CA VAL A 137 16.89 6.57 11.71
C VAL A 137 16.24 6.82 13.07
N GLU A 138 16.43 8.03 13.62
CA GLU A 138 15.69 8.53 14.77
C GLU A 138 14.32 9.04 14.28
N LEU A 139 13.26 8.26 14.54
CA LEU A 139 11.92 8.55 14.03
C LEU A 139 11.25 9.72 14.76
N GLY A 140 11.64 10.00 15.99
CA GLY A 140 11.12 11.16 16.74
C GLY A 140 11.47 12.46 16.05
N ASP A 141 12.74 12.62 15.63
CA ASP A 141 13.20 13.79 14.87
C ASP A 141 12.46 13.89 13.53
N LEU A 142 12.37 12.78 12.78
CA LEU A 142 11.70 12.74 11.49
C LEU A 142 10.21 13.10 11.58
N ILE A 143 9.51 12.61 12.62
CA ILE A 143 8.11 12.94 12.90
C ILE A 143 8.01 14.42 13.28
N GLY A 144 8.87 14.91 14.15
CA GLY A 144 8.91 16.30 14.59
C GLY A 144 9.04 17.27 13.43
N ASP A 145 10.00 17.01 12.52
CA ASP A 145 10.24 17.82 11.33
C ASP A 145 9.04 17.77 10.37
N THR A 146 8.46 16.59 10.18
CA THR A 146 7.29 16.43 9.30
C THR A 146 6.07 17.16 9.87
N VAL A 147 5.79 17.03 11.16
CA VAL A 147 4.70 17.74 11.83
C VAL A 147 4.90 19.26 11.74
N ALA A 148 6.14 19.74 11.92
CA ALA A 148 6.46 21.15 11.78
C ALA A 148 6.19 21.69 10.35
N ALA A 149 6.51 20.88 9.32
CA ALA A 149 6.25 21.25 7.93
C ALA A 149 4.74 21.41 7.62
N PHE A 150 3.88 20.66 8.28
CA PHE A 150 2.43 20.73 8.07
C PHE A 150 1.70 21.76 8.95
N ARG A 151 2.37 22.42 9.88
CA ARG A 151 1.74 23.30 10.87
C ARG A 151 0.90 24.40 10.21
N THR A 152 1.48 25.12 9.25
CA THR A 152 0.78 26.21 8.55
C THR A 152 -0.47 25.69 7.81
N SER A 153 -0.35 24.59 7.08
CA SER A 153 -1.49 24.01 6.36
C SER A 153 -2.60 23.51 7.29
N ALA A 154 -2.25 22.98 8.45
CA ALA A 154 -3.21 22.57 9.47
C ALA A 154 -3.92 23.80 10.09
N GLU A 155 -3.17 24.88 10.41
CA GLU A 155 -3.70 26.15 10.93
C GLU A 155 -4.67 26.81 9.95
N GLU A 156 -4.34 26.85 8.65
CA GLU A 156 -5.22 27.38 7.60
C GLU A 156 -6.54 26.63 7.48
N ARG A 157 -6.55 25.35 7.86
CA ARG A 157 -7.76 24.50 7.88
C ARG A 157 -8.46 24.46 9.25
N GLY A 158 -7.92 25.16 10.25
CA GLY A 158 -8.44 25.14 11.62
C GLY A 158 -8.25 23.79 12.34
N VAL A 159 -7.27 23.00 11.95
CA VAL A 159 -6.99 21.66 12.51
C VAL A 159 -5.80 21.75 13.48
N ARG A 160 -5.95 21.20 14.69
CA ARG A 160 -4.83 21.07 15.65
C ARG A 160 -3.96 19.90 15.30
N LEU A 161 -2.70 20.17 14.94
CA LEU A 161 -1.70 19.15 14.64
C LEU A 161 -0.68 19.05 15.77
N SER A 162 -0.42 17.84 16.28
CA SER A 162 0.53 17.59 17.36
C SER A 162 1.29 16.28 17.18
N ALA A 163 2.50 16.23 17.76
CA ALA A 163 3.26 15.00 17.95
C ALA A 163 3.29 14.66 19.45
N ASP A 164 3.03 13.40 19.78
CA ASP A 164 3.10 12.85 21.13
C ASP A 164 4.16 11.72 21.13
N LEU A 165 5.39 12.09 21.43
CA LEU A 165 6.57 11.24 21.34
C LEU A 165 7.07 10.88 22.73
N PRO A 166 7.58 9.64 22.95
CA PRO A 166 8.16 9.26 24.22
C PRO A 166 9.45 10.06 24.51
N ALA A 167 9.81 10.16 25.77
CA ALA A 167 11.04 10.84 26.19
C ALA A 167 12.35 10.12 25.78
N GLY A 168 12.27 8.89 25.26
CA GLY A 168 13.40 8.08 24.80
C GLY A 168 13.54 8.07 23.29
N GLU A 169 14.71 7.63 22.80
CA GLU A 169 14.96 7.46 21.37
C GLU A 169 14.01 6.42 20.76
N VAL A 170 13.47 6.74 19.59
CA VAL A 170 12.60 5.87 18.79
C VAL A 170 13.32 5.59 17.47
N VAL A 171 14.09 4.53 17.44
CA VAL A 171 15.01 4.23 16.33
C VAL A 171 14.55 3.00 15.56
N ALA A 172 14.58 3.10 14.25
CA ALA A 172 14.33 1.99 13.34
C ALA A 172 15.41 1.91 12.25
N GLU A 173 15.59 0.73 11.65
CA GLU A 173 16.37 0.58 10.43
C GLU A 173 15.48 0.85 9.22
N ALA A 174 15.71 1.97 8.54
CA ALA A 174 14.84 2.44 7.49
C ALA A 174 15.53 3.37 6.49
N ASP A 175 14.90 3.56 5.34
CA ASP A 175 15.18 4.65 4.42
C ASP A 175 14.39 5.90 4.88
N ALA A 176 15.10 6.89 5.44
CA ALA A 176 14.49 8.06 6.05
C ALA A 176 13.64 8.87 5.07
N GLU A 177 14.07 9.01 3.79
CA GLU A 177 13.32 9.73 2.77
C GLU A 177 11.99 9.05 2.49
N LYS A 178 11.99 7.73 2.41
CA LYS A 178 10.80 6.94 2.13
C LYS A 178 9.83 6.90 3.31
N VAL A 179 10.36 6.79 4.54
CA VAL A 179 9.52 6.88 5.75
C VAL A 179 8.93 8.28 5.91
N GLN A 180 9.71 9.33 5.60
CA GLN A 180 9.17 10.70 5.59
C GLN A 180 8.01 10.85 4.60
N ARG A 181 8.08 10.22 3.42
CA ARG A 181 6.98 10.19 2.45
C ARG A 181 5.74 9.49 2.99
N VAL A 182 5.91 8.37 3.73
CA VAL A 182 4.78 7.71 4.42
C VAL A 182 4.12 8.68 5.41
N LEU A 183 4.90 9.32 6.28
CA LEU A 183 4.40 10.29 7.24
C LEU A 183 3.68 11.46 6.55
N TYR A 184 4.25 11.97 5.46
CA TYR A 184 3.69 13.04 4.66
C TYR A 184 2.29 12.67 4.13
N ASN A 185 2.17 11.50 3.50
CA ASN A 185 0.91 10.99 2.98
C ASN A 185 -0.15 10.82 4.06
N LEU A 186 0.23 10.23 5.21
CA LEU A 186 -0.70 9.98 6.31
C LEU A 186 -1.16 11.26 6.97
N ILE A 187 -0.25 12.19 7.27
CA ILE A 187 -0.57 13.48 7.90
C ILE A 187 -1.42 14.35 6.96
N GLN A 188 -1.06 14.40 5.67
CA GLN A 188 -1.83 15.15 4.68
C GLN A 188 -3.26 14.62 4.56
N ASN A 189 -3.45 13.30 4.52
CA ASN A 189 -4.76 12.68 4.49
C ASN A 189 -5.54 12.99 5.78
N ALA A 190 -4.92 12.85 6.95
CA ALA A 190 -5.53 13.15 8.22
C ALA A 190 -6.02 14.61 8.29
N ILE A 191 -5.19 15.60 7.93
CA ILE A 191 -5.57 17.01 7.90
C ILE A 191 -6.72 17.26 6.90
N ARG A 192 -6.69 16.59 5.74
CA ARG A 192 -7.72 16.75 4.70
C ARG A 192 -9.09 16.29 5.15
N HIS A 193 -9.17 15.17 5.88
CA HIS A 193 -10.42 14.53 6.32
C HIS A 193 -10.87 14.93 7.73
N THR A 194 -10.10 15.80 8.39
CA THR A 194 -10.46 16.36 9.70
C THR A 194 -11.23 17.67 9.50
N PRO A 195 -12.43 17.83 10.13
CA PRO A 195 -13.16 19.10 10.09
C PRO A 195 -12.42 20.20 10.84
N ALA A 196 -12.79 21.45 10.60
CA ALA A 196 -12.33 22.58 11.40
C ALA A 196 -12.64 22.34 12.89
N ASP A 197 -11.74 22.80 13.77
CA ASP A 197 -11.70 22.52 15.21
C ASP A 197 -11.37 21.07 15.61
N GLY A 198 -11.12 20.20 14.64
CA GLY A 198 -10.64 18.85 14.88
C GLY A 198 -9.16 18.78 15.24
N SER A 199 -8.66 17.55 15.37
CA SER A 199 -7.27 17.30 15.75
C SER A 199 -6.66 16.13 15.00
N VAL A 200 -5.35 16.25 14.71
CA VAL A 200 -4.48 15.18 14.20
C VAL A 200 -3.32 15.02 15.16
N THR A 201 -3.07 13.78 15.58
CA THR A 201 -1.97 13.46 16.49
C THR A 201 -1.13 12.35 15.90
N VAL A 202 0.20 12.58 15.85
CA VAL A 202 1.17 11.57 15.46
C VAL A 202 1.86 11.02 16.69
N ARG A 203 1.88 9.70 16.87
CA ARG A 203 2.52 9.02 17.99
C ARG A 203 3.55 8.03 17.48
N ALA A 204 4.58 7.80 18.27
CA ALA A 204 5.54 6.73 18.02
C ALA A 204 5.85 5.99 19.32
N LYS A 205 6.03 4.67 19.22
CA LYS A 205 6.36 3.81 20.35
C LYS A 205 7.38 2.78 19.93
N GLY A 206 8.54 2.79 20.60
CA GLY A 206 9.54 1.76 20.47
C GLY A 206 9.17 0.48 21.22
N GLY A 207 9.53 -0.66 20.67
CA GLY A 207 9.34 -1.98 21.27
C GLY A 207 10.45 -2.95 20.88
N PRO A 208 10.48 -4.16 21.48
CA PRO A 208 11.53 -5.16 21.22
C PRO A 208 11.61 -5.63 19.76
N SER A 209 10.52 -5.51 19.01
CA SER A 209 10.40 -5.96 17.61
C SER A 209 10.44 -4.83 16.59
N GLY A 210 10.68 -3.59 17.04
CA GLY A 210 10.71 -2.42 16.17
C GLY A 210 9.90 -1.26 16.72
N VAL A 211 9.58 -0.32 15.86
CA VAL A 211 8.82 0.89 16.17
C VAL A 211 7.43 0.79 15.57
N GLU A 212 6.42 1.17 16.35
CA GLU A 212 5.06 1.42 15.88
C GLU A 212 4.83 2.94 15.82
N VAL A 213 4.32 3.41 14.69
CA VAL A 213 3.90 4.80 14.47
C VAL A 213 2.40 4.82 14.22
N GLU A 214 1.73 5.78 14.84
CA GLU A 214 0.30 6.01 14.75
C GLU A 214 0.03 7.43 14.26
N VAL A 215 -0.87 7.57 13.28
CA VAL A 215 -1.45 8.85 12.87
C VAL A 215 -2.95 8.76 13.13
N ALA A 216 -3.44 9.55 14.09
CA ALA A 216 -4.82 9.56 14.51
C ALA A 216 -5.46 10.90 14.19
N ASP A 217 -6.63 10.89 13.55
CA ASP A 217 -7.44 12.06 13.27
C ASP A 217 -8.83 11.97 13.94
N SER A 218 -9.48 13.10 14.12
CA SER A 218 -10.84 13.21 14.63
C SER A 218 -11.89 13.43 13.53
N GLY A 219 -11.61 12.95 12.31
CA GLY A 219 -12.48 13.08 11.16
C GLY A 219 -13.67 12.13 11.16
N GLU A 220 -14.28 11.96 10.01
CA GLU A 220 -15.47 11.12 9.83
C GLU A 220 -15.19 9.60 9.97
N GLY A 221 -13.92 9.21 9.97
CA GLY A 221 -13.53 7.81 10.03
C GLY A 221 -13.69 7.08 8.68
N ILE A 222 -13.20 5.84 8.66
CA ILE A 222 -13.32 4.95 7.50
C ILE A 222 -14.19 3.76 7.89
N PRO A 223 -15.28 3.48 7.13
CA PRO A 223 -16.11 2.31 7.41
C PRO A 223 -15.32 1.01 7.37
N ALA A 224 -15.57 0.08 8.31
CA ALA A 224 -14.85 -1.20 8.39
C ALA A 224 -14.87 -2.02 7.07
N ALA A 225 -15.95 -1.91 6.29
CA ALA A 225 -16.04 -2.55 4.97
C ALA A 225 -15.04 -2.02 3.94
N GLN A 226 -14.43 -0.86 4.19
CA GLN A 226 -13.47 -0.21 3.32
C GLN A 226 -12.02 -0.27 3.84
N SER A 227 -11.82 -0.78 5.07
CA SER A 227 -10.53 -0.72 5.79
C SER A 227 -9.35 -1.37 5.06
N GLU A 228 -9.56 -2.46 4.34
CA GLU A 228 -8.52 -3.07 3.52
C GLU A 228 -8.36 -2.38 2.16
N ARG A 229 -9.49 -1.90 1.59
CA ARG A 229 -9.52 -1.32 0.26
C ARG A 229 -8.90 0.06 0.17
N VAL A 230 -8.85 0.82 1.25
CA VAL A 230 -8.23 2.17 1.26
C VAL A 230 -6.74 2.16 0.92
N PHE A 231 -6.09 0.98 1.05
CA PHE A 231 -4.70 0.79 0.64
C PHE A 231 -4.55 0.26 -0.81
N GLU A 232 -5.65 0.05 -1.53
CA GLU A 232 -5.61 -0.28 -2.95
C GLU A 232 -5.30 0.99 -3.77
N ALA A 233 -4.49 0.86 -4.80
CA ALA A 233 -4.17 1.98 -5.69
C ALA A 233 -5.43 2.52 -6.38
N PHE A 234 -5.57 3.85 -6.44
CA PHE A 234 -6.72 4.57 -7.00
C PHE A 234 -8.05 4.36 -6.27
N TYR A 235 -8.03 3.70 -5.11
CA TYR A 235 -9.24 3.60 -4.32
C TYR A 235 -9.60 4.96 -3.71
N ARG A 236 -10.86 5.33 -3.87
CA ARG A 236 -11.46 6.52 -3.26
C ARG A 236 -12.77 6.11 -2.58
N GLY A 237 -12.99 6.54 -1.36
CA GLY A 237 -14.25 6.30 -0.67
C GLY A 237 -15.43 6.99 -1.36
N ASP A 238 -16.65 6.55 -1.07
CA ASP A 238 -17.88 7.08 -1.68
C ASP A 238 -18.11 8.58 -1.35
N SER A 239 -17.48 9.09 -0.27
CA SER A 239 -17.54 10.49 0.17
C SER A 239 -16.45 11.38 -0.47
N ALA A 240 -15.52 10.82 -1.26
CA ALA A 240 -14.43 11.58 -1.85
C ALA A 240 -14.95 12.62 -2.86
N ARG A 241 -14.62 13.90 -2.62
CA ARG A 241 -14.97 15.00 -3.53
C ARG A 241 -13.98 15.11 -4.68
N ASP A 242 -14.40 15.74 -5.78
CA ASP A 242 -13.49 16.09 -6.87
C ASP A 242 -12.35 16.98 -6.33
N GLY A 243 -11.11 16.53 -6.49
CA GLY A 243 -9.92 17.20 -5.94
C GLY A 243 -9.22 16.51 -4.77
N ASP A 244 -9.78 15.42 -4.23
CA ASP A 244 -9.23 14.71 -3.06
C ASP A 244 -8.00 13.82 -3.36
N GLY A 245 -7.23 14.10 -4.38
CA GLY A 245 -6.04 13.34 -4.77
C GLY A 245 -6.36 12.05 -5.54
N ALA A 246 -5.33 11.44 -6.08
CA ALA A 246 -5.44 10.29 -6.99
C ALA A 246 -5.68 8.93 -6.31
N GLY A 247 -5.76 8.86 -4.97
CA GLY A 247 -5.90 7.60 -4.25
C GLY A 247 -4.64 6.72 -4.27
N LEU A 248 -3.47 7.31 -4.53
CA LEU A 248 -2.18 6.59 -4.55
C LEU A 248 -1.43 6.67 -3.23
N GLY A 249 -1.62 7.72 -2.43
CA GLY A 249 -0.80 7.97 -1.24
C GLY A 249 -0.81 6.83 -0.22
N LEU A 250 -1.96 6.23 0.10
CA LEU A 250 -2.04 5.10 1.02
C LEU A 250 -1.46 3.81 0.41
N ALA A 251 -1.65 3.58 -0.89
CA ALA A 251 -1.05 2.44 -1.59
C ALA A 251 0.48 2.52 -1.59
N ILE A 252 1.04 3.71 -1.88
CA ILE A 252 2.49 3.96 -1.80
C ILE A 252 2.99 3.78 -0.37
N SER A 253 2.27 4.32 0.62
CA SER A 253 2.62 4.15 2.03
C SER A 253 2.68 2.67 2.42
N ARG A 254 1.72 1.87 2.00
CA ARG A 254 1.71 0.43 2.22
C ARG A 254 2.91 -0.25 1.54
N ALA A 255 3.14 0.05 0.27
CA ALA A 255 4.24 -0.54 -0.48
C ALA A 255 5.61 -0.21 0.15
N ILE A 256 5.82 1.04 0.60
CA ILE A 256 7.04 1.45 1.30
C ILE A 256 7.19 0.69 2.62
N VAL A 257 6.16 0.67 3.47
CA VAL A 257 6.21 0.02 4.79
C VAL A 257 6.46 -1.49 4.65
N GLU A 258 5.77 -2.17 3.72
CA GLU A 258 5.96 -3.60 3.46
C GLU A 258 7.36 -3.91 2.90
N ALA A 259 7.92 -3.03 2.05
CA ALA A 259 9.29 -3.16 1.54
C ALA A 259 10.35 -3.00 2.65
N HIS A 260 10.03 -2.29 3.74
CA HIS A 260 10.86 -2.19 4.95
C HIS A 260 10.65 -3.37 5.91
N GLY A 261 9.83 -4.37 5.55
CA GLY A 261 9.51 -5.52 6.41
C GLY A 261 8.51 -5.19 7.53
N GLY A 262 7.85 -4.03 7.46
CA GLY A 262 6.82 -3.59 8.38
C GLY A 262 5.41 -3.99 7.93
N ARG A 263 4.42 -3.44 8.63
CA ARG A 263 3.00 -3.59 8.32
C ARG A 263 2.30 -2.25 8.53
N ILE A 264 1.31 -1.94 7.70
CA ILE A 264 0.40 -0.79 7.86
C ILE A 264 -1.05 -1.27 7.92
N TRP A 265 -1.86 -0.65 8.77
CA TRP A 265 -3.28 -0.99 8.92
C TRP A 265 -4.09 0.17 9.51
N LEU A 266 -5.42 0.05 9.41
CA LEU A 266 -6.36 0.89 10.15
C LEU A 266 -6.73 0.22 11.47
N GLU A 267 -6.84 1.01 12.54
CA GLU A 267 -7.39 0.55 13.82
C GLU A 267 -8.92 0.60 13.77
N ASP A 268 -9.56 -0.51 14.09
CA ASP A 268 -11.03 -0.59 14.10
C ASP A 268 -11.65 0.06 15.33
N GLY A 269 -12.80 0.73 15.15
CA GLY A 269 -13.64 1.21 16.23
C GLY A 269 -13.17 2.50 16.92
N ALA A 270 -12.14 3.15 16.42
CA ALA A 270 -11.71 4.47 16.90
C ALA A 270 -12.65 5.58 16.41
N PRO A 271 -12.91 6.63 17.22
CA PRO A 271 -13.50 7.85 16.69
C PRO A 271 -12.53 8.50 15.70
N GLY A 272 -13.01 8.82 14.47
CA GLY A 272 -12.14 9.29 13.41
C GLY A 272 -11.36 8.15 12.73
N THR A 273 -10.20 8.45 12.14
CA THR A 273 -9.33 7.47 11.51
C THR A 273 -8.05 7.31 12.33
N VAL A 274 -7.63 6.07 12.55
CA VAL A 274 -6.32 5.75 13.13
C VAL A 274 -5.59 4.82 12.18
N VAL A 275 -4.52 5.33 11.57
CA VAL A 275 -3.60 4.57 10.75
C VAL A 275 -2.37 4.23 11.56
N ARG A 276 -2.00 2.96 11.61
CA ARG A 276 -0.77 2.49 12.25
C ARG A 276 0.15 1.81 11.27
N PHE A 277 1.44 1.97 11.48
CA PHE A 277 2.43 1.17 10.78
C PHE A 277 3.59 0.79 11.70
N THR A 278 4.28 -0.30 11.35
CA THR A 278 5.48 -0.74 12.06
C THR A 278 6.68 -0.71 11.15
N LEU A 279 7.86 -0.47 11.75
CA LEU A 279 9.17 -0.64 11.12
C LEU A 279 10.03 -1.54 12.01
N PRO A 280 10.85 -2.43 11.46
CA PRO A 280 11.78 -3.26 12.23
C PRO A 280 12.84 -2.40 12.96
N ALA A 281 13.40 -2.96 14.07
CA ALA A 281 14.43 -2.31 14.87
C ALA A 281 15.80 -2.35 14.19
#